data_6d232d55bc1f8550523a8261a27a0845
#
_entry.id   6d232d55bc1f8550523a8261a27a0845
#
_cell.length_a   1.000
_cell.length_b   1.000
_cell.length_c   1.000
_cell.angle_alpha   90.00
_cell.angle_beta   90.00
_cell.angle_gamma   90.00
#
_symmetry.space_group_name_H-M   'P 1'
#
loop_
_entity.id
_entity.type
_entity.pdbx_description
1 polymer ?
#
loop_
_entity_poly.entity_id
_entity_poly.type
_entity_poly.pdbx_seq_one_letter_code
_entity_poly.pdbx_strand_id
1 'polypeptide(L)'
;MFDRWLSRKPQPLAGAPAIRRQKTYSGQSGYVYQYYYEGHRPYKCDRTSGTEYVFDVSADRKTSLAVSVLASDTALEDWEGRHGRTLYASERYAIAKMALFQAFDERPNPGAMSADVLVRAADVEAILIALGIE
;
A
#
# COMPACT_ATOMS: atom_id res chain seq x y z
N MET A 1 21.03 -5.07 2.11
CA MET A 1 20.79 -5.39 1.69
C MET A 1 20.31 -5.89 0.94
N PHE A 2 20.47 -6.42 0.73
CA PHE A 2 20.13 -6.94 -0.05
C PHE A 2 19.31 -7.37 -0.47
N ASP A 3 19.17 -7.63 -0.30
CA ASP A 3 18.13 -7.52 -0.80
C ASP A 3 17.32 -8.72 -0.74
N ARG A 4 16.16 -8.65 -0.09
CA ARG A 4 15.23 -9.73 0.07
C ARG A 4 14.78 -10.32 -1.27
N TRP A 5 14.85 -9.53 -2.29
CA TRP A 5 14.40 -9.96 -3.62
C TRP A 5 15.41 -10.81 -4.34
N LEU A 6 16.67 -10.75 -3.93
CA LEU A 6 17.72 -11.52 -4.57
C LEU A 6 17.78 -12.95 -4.07
N SER A 7 17.34 -13.20 -2.83
CA SER A 7 17.48 -14.52 -2.23
C SER A 7 16.25 -15.40 -2.38
N ARG A 8 15.12 -14.86 -2.83
CA ARG A 8 13.91 -15.66 -3.05
C ARG A 8 12.97 -14.96 -4.01
N LYS A 9 12.19 -15.76 -4.71
CA LYS A 9 11.18 -15.22 -5.61
C LYS A 9 10.00 -14.67 -4.80
N PRO A 10 9.42 -13.54 -5.23
CA PRO A 10 8.19 -13.07 -4.62
C PRO A 10 7.05 -14.05 -4.89
N GLN A 11 6.10 -14.11 -3.97
CA GLN A 11 4.89 -14.89 -4.17
C GLN A 11 4.06 -14.28 -5.31
N PRO A 12 3.26 -15.09 -6.01
CA PRO A 12 2.32 -14.53 -6.99
C PRO A 12 1.33 -13.60 -6.32
N LEU A 13 0.86 -12.60 -7.06
CA LEU A 13 -0.16 -11.69 -6.55
C LEU A 13 -1.51 -12.39 -6.50
N ALA A 14 -2.26 -12.14 -5.44
CA ALA A 14 -3.62 -12.63 -5.24
C ALA A 14 -4.56 -11.43 -5.14
N GLY A 15 -5.86 -11.67 -5.27
CA GLY A 15 -6.87 -10.64 -5.04
C GLY A 15 -6.96 -9.57 -6.11
N ALA A 16 -6.35 -9.79 -7.28
CA ALA A 16 -6.49 -8.85 -8.38
C ALA A 16 -7.95 -8.77 -8.80
N PRO A 17 -8.45 -7.55 -9.14
CA PRO A 17 -9.81 -7.41 -9.63
C PRO A 17 -10.02 -8.21 -10.91
N ALA A 18 -11.21 -8.78 -11.09
CA ALA A 18 -11.55 -9.50 -12.31
C ALA A 18 -11.48 -8.57 -13.53
N ILE A 19 -11.83 -7.31 -13.34
CA ILE A 19 -11.73 -6.28 -14.37
C ILE A 19 -10.75 -5.22 -13.86
N ARG A 20 -9.70 -4.99 -14.63
CA ARG A 20 -8.68 -4.00 -14.29
C ARG A 20 -9.25 -2.62 -14.56
N ARG A 21 -9.37 -1.80 -13.52
CA ARG A 21 -10.00 -0.47 -13.63
C ARG A 21 -9.00 0.61 -13.28
N GLN A 22 -8.86 1.57 -14.19
CA GLN A 22 -8.05 2.74 -13.91
C GLN A 22 -8.80 3.69 -12.99
N LYS A 23 -8.12 4.13 -11.95
CA LYS A 23 -8.61 5.15 -11.03
C LYS A 23 -7.71 6.37 -11.14
N THR A 24 -8.22 7.50 -10.70
CA THR A 24 -7.48 8.77 -10.74
C THR A 24 -7.49 9.40 -9.37
N TYR A 25 -6.35 9.93 -8.97
CA TYR A 25 -6.21 10.68 -7.71
C TYR A 25 -5.45 11.97 -7.96
N SER A 26 -6.05 13.10 -7.59
CA SER A 26 -5.38 14.41 -7.69
C SER A 26 -4.68 14.68 -6.38
N GLY A 27 -3.36 14.57 -6.38
CA GLY A 27 -2.56 14.74 -5.19
C GLY A 27 -2.40 16.20 -4.80
N GLN A 28 -2.26 16.44 -3.51
CA GLN A 28 -1.98 17.79 -3.02
C GLN A 28 -0.58 18.27 -3.44
N SER A 29 0.26 17.35 -3.86
CA SER A 29 1.56 17.67 -4.45
C SER A 29 1.46 18.40 -5.78
N GLY A 30 0.27 18.44 -6.39
CA GLY A 30 0.03 19.07 -7.68
C GLY A 30 0.03 18.11 -8.85
N TYR A 31 0.33 16.85 -8.62
CA TYR A 31 0.33 15.83 -9.67
C TYR A 31 -0.97 15.06 -9.65
N VAL A 32 -1.43 14.64 -10.83
CA VAL A 32 -2.60 13.80 -10.98
C VAL A 32 -2.12 12.41 -11.36
N TYR A 33 -2.48 11.42 -10.55
CA TYR A 33 -2.01 10.05 -10.71
C TYR A 33 -3.13 9.16 -11.23
N GLN A 34 -2.80 8.28 -12.18
CA GLN A 34 -3.67 7.19 -12.58
C GLN A 34 -3.10 5.93 -11.96
N TYR A 35 -3.96 5.06 -11.43
CA TYR A 35 -3.46 3.86 -10.79
C TYR A 35 -4.44 2.69 -11.00
N TYR A 36 -3.83 1.48 -10.94
CA TYR A 36 -4.57 0.22 -10.97
C TYR A 36 -4.14 -0.58 -9.77
N TYR A 37 -5.07 -1.30 -9.16
CA TYR A 37 -4.72 -2.26 -8.13
C TYR A 37 -4.37 -3.58 -8.80
N GLU A 38 -3.18 -4.11 -8.54
CA GLU A 38 -2.70 -5.33 -9.19
C GLU A 38 -2.82 -6.56 -8.29
N GLY A 39 -3.04 -6.38 -6.99
CA GLY A 39 -3.15 -7.50 -6.08
C GLY A 39 -2.23 -7.36 -4.89
N HIS A 40 -2.18 -8.42 -4.08
CA HIS A 40 -1.36 -8.43 -2.88
C HIS A 40 -0.64 -9.77 -2.73
N ARG A 41 0.38 -9.78 -1.90
CA ARG A 41 1.14 -11.00 -1.60
C ARG A 41 1.86 -10.82 -0.27
N PRO A 42 2.19 -11.93 0.40
CA PRO A 42 2.98 -11.82 1.64
C PRO A 42 4.39 -11.35 1.32
N TYR A 43 4.98 -10.62 2.26
CA TYR A 43 6.38 -10.28 2.18
C TYR A 43 7.05 -10.59 3.50
N LYS A 44 8.37 -10.77 3.46
CA LYS A 44 9.17 -10.94 4.65
C LYS A 44 10.54 -10.30 4.39
N CYS A 45 10.95 -9.43 5.30
CA CYS A 45 12.23 -8.75 5.23
C CYS A 45 12.83 -8.76 6.61
N ASP A 46 13.91 -9.50 6.81
CA ASP A 46 14.52 -9.70 8.13
C ASP A 46 13.50 -10.23 9.12
N ARG A 47 13.18 -9.46 10.16
CA ARG A 47 12.22 -9.87 11.18
C ARG A 47 10.83 -9.31 10.95
N THR A 48 10.65 -8.57 9.86
CA THR A 48 9.37 -7.96 9.54
C THR A 48 8.65 -8.81 8.52
N SER A 49 7.39 -9.09 8.76
CA SER A 49 6.53 -9.76 7.79
C SER A 49 5.23 -8.97 7.67
N GLY A 50 4.56 -9.16 6.56
CA GLY A 50 3.30 -8.48 6.33
C GLY A 50 2.75 -8.76 4.96
N THR A 51 1.92 -7.85 4.48
CA THR A 51 1.30 -7.92 3.16
C THR A 51 1.77 -6.76 2.30
N GLU A 52 2.18 -7.09 1.09
CA GLU A 52 2.56 -6.13 0.07
C GLU A 52 1.39 -5.95 -0.88
N TYR A 53 0.87 -4.73 -0.97
CA TYR A 53 -0.19 -4.38 -1.92
C TYR A 53 0.47 -3.66 -3.09
N VAL A 54 0.24 -4.14 -4.30
CA VAL A 54 0.93 -3.64 -5.49
C VAL A 54 -0.04 -2.86 -6.36
N PHE A 55 0.39 -1.65 -6.73
CA PHE A 55 -0.38 -0.78 -7.61
C PHE A 55 0.50 -0.40 -8.80
N ASP A 56 -0.13 -0.31 -9.96
CA ASP A 56 0.53 0.21 -11.15
C ASP A 56 0.16 1.69 -11.25
N VAL A 57 1.15 2.57 -11.26
CA VAL A 57 0.95 4.01 -11.08
C VAL A 57 1.58 4.79 -12.24
N SER A 58 0.85 5.77 -12.76
CA SER A 58 1.34 6.66 -13.80
C SER A 58 0.92 8.08 -13.48
N ALA A 59 1.75 9.05 -13.86
CA ALA A 59 1.41 10.46 -13.75
C ALA A 59 1.37 11.15 -15.11
N ASP A 60 1.78 10.48 -16.17
CA ASP A 60 1.82 11.04 -17.52
C ASP A 60 1.00 10.24 -18.52
N ARG A 61 0.35 9.17 -18.08
CA ARG A 61 -0.46 8.25 -18.89
C ARG A 61 0.33 7.49 -19.96
N LYS A 62 1.67 7.60 -19.92
CA LYS A 62 2.54 6.96 -20.92
C LYS A 62 3.46 5.94 -20.28
N THR A 63 4.01 6.28 -19.13
CA THR A 63 4.90 5.40 -18.38
C THR A 63 4.29 5.08 -17.05
N SER A 64 4.53 3.89 -16.56
CA SER A 64 4.01 3.48 -15.27
C SER A 64 5.10 2.76 -14.49
N LEU A 65 4.89 2.66 -13.18
CA LEU A 65 5.79 1.90 -12.33
C LEU A 65 4.97 1.16 -11.27
N ALA A 66 5.52 0.06 -10.81
CA ALA A 66 4.90 -0.71 -9.74
C ALA A 66 5.25 -0.05 -8.41
N VAL A 67 4.22 0.24 -7.63
CA VAL A 67 4.37 0.84 -6.30
C VAL A 67 3.90 -0.18 -5.28
N SER A 68 4.75 -0.49 -4.31
CA SER A 68 4.43 -1.44 -3.25
C SER A 68 4.09 -0.71 -1.97
N VAL A 69 2.92 -1.04 -1.40
CA VAL A 69 2.53 -0.56 -0.09
C VAL A 69 2.70 -1.73 0.87
N LEU A 70 3.58 -1.56 1.85
CA LEU A 70 3.94 -2.62 2.78
C LEU A 70 3.23 -2.40 4.11
N ALA A 71 2.28 -3.27 4.42
CA ALA A 71 1.55 -3.23 5.68
C ALA A 71 2.07 -4.35 6.57
N SER A 72 2.84 -4.00 7.59
CA SER A 72 3.44 -5.01 8.47
C SER A 72 2.38 -5.64 9.36
N ASP A 73 2.56 -6.93 9.63
CA ASP A 73 1.66 -7.66 10.53
C ASP A 73 1.64 -7.01 11.92
N THR A 74 2.80 -6.60 12.42
CA THR A 74 2.88 -5.94 13.73
C THR A 74 2.06 -4.66 13.80
N ALA A 75 2.09 -3.85 12.74
CA ALA A 75 1.32 -2.60 12.72
C ALA A 75 -0.18 -2.88 12.80
N LEU A 76 -0.66 -3.88 12.04
CA LEU A 76 -2.07 -4.24 12.04
C LEU A 76 -2.49 -4.90 13.35
N GLU A 77 -1.66 -5.81 13.86
CA GLU A 77 -1.95 -6.52 15.11
C GLU A 77 -1.94 -5.58 16.31
N ASP A 78 -1.10 -4.55 16.28
CA ASP A 78 -1.10 -3.54 17.33
C ASP A 78 -2.49 -2.88 17.45
N TRP A 79 -3.06 -2.48 16.32
CA TRP A 79 -4.40 -1.90 16.32
C TRP A 79 -5.45 -2.93 16.78
N GLU A 80 -5.37 -4.15 16.24
CA GLU A 80 -6.32 -5.22 16.58
C GLU A 80 -6.31 -5.51 18.07
N GLY A 81 -5.12 -5.55 18.67
CA GLY A 81 -4.99 -5.80 20.10
C GLY A 81 -5.58 -4.69 20.93
N ARG A 82 -5.39 -3.44 20.53
CA ARG A 82 -5.91 -2.30 21.28
C ARG A 82 -7.42 -2.13 21.14
N HIS A 83 -7.99 -2.56 20.02
CA HIS A 83 -9.42 -2.41 19.75
C HIS A 83 -10.23 -3.68 19.93
N GLY A 84 -9.56 -4.79 20.23
CA GLY A 84 -10.24 -6.04 20.56
C GLY A 84 -10.98 -6.68 19.40
N ARG A 85 -10.52 -6.46 18.15
CA ARG A 85 -11.11 -7.12 17.00
C ARG A 85 -10.13 -7.26 15.85
N THR A 86 -10.42 -8.19 14.96
CA THR A 86 -9.62 -8.46 13.78
C THR A 86 -10.12 -7.62 12.61
N LEU A 87 -9.19 -7.05 11.84
CA LEU A 87 -9.52 -6.30 10.64
C LEU A 87 -9.94 -7.24 9.51
N TYR A 88 -10.98 -6.87 8.78
CA TYR A 88 -11.39 -7.59 7.59
C TYR A 88 -10.41 -7.31 6.44
N ALA A 89 -10.38 -8.22 5.46
CA ALA A 89 -9.54 -8.05 4.28
C ALA A 89 -9.82 -6.72 3.57
N SER A 90 -11.09 -6.32 3.47
CA SER A 90 -11.47 -5.06 2.84
C SER A 90 -10.96 -3.85 3.61
N GLU A 91 -10.91 -3.94 4.93
CA GLU A 91 -10.38 -2.87 5.76
C GLU A 91 -8.87 -2.75 5.62
N ARG A 92 -8.18 -3.88 5.55
CA ARG A 92 -6.73 -3.91 5.31
C ARG A 92 -6.38 -3.31 3.95
N TYR A 93 -7.15 -3.63 2.94
CA TYR A 93 -6.97 -3.02 1.61
C TYR A 93 -7.21 -1.51 1.66
N ALA A 94 -8.26 -1.07 2.37
CA ALA A 94 -8.54 0.36 2.50
C ALA A 94 -7.39 1.10 3.17
N ILE A 95 -6.76 0.49 4.17
CA ILE A 95 -5.58 1.08 4.82
C ILE A 95 -4.46 1.28 3.79
N ALA A 96 -4.18 0.25 2.99
CA ALA A 96 -3.13 0.33 1.99
C ALA A 96 -3.42 1.41 0.95
N LYS A 97 -4.67 1.51 0.52
CA LYS A 97 -5.08 2.50 -0.48
C LYS A 97 -4.94 3.92 0.07
N MET A 98 -5.32 4.14 1.33
CA MET A 98 -5.17 5.46 1.94
C MET A 98 -3.71 5.82 2.13
N ALA A 99 -2.87 4.85 2.46
CA ALA A 99 -1.43 5.10 2.57
C ALA A 99 -0.84 5.50 1.20
N LEU A 100 -1.31 4.87 0.14
CA LEU A 100 -0.91 5.25 -1.22
C LEU A 100 -1.29 6.71 -1.51
N PHE A 101 -2.52 7.09 -1.17
CA PHE A 101 -3.00 8.47 -1.38
C PHE A 101 -2.16 9.46 -0.59
N GLN A 102 -1.80 9.14 0.64
CA GLN A 102 -0.94 10.01 1.44
C GLN A 102 0.42 10.20 0.77
N ALA A 103 0.96 9.13 0.19
CA ALA A 103 2.23 9.23 -0.53
C ALA A 103 2.08 10.13 -1.77
N PHE A 104 0.97 10.02 -2.49
CA PHE A 104 0.70 10.91 -3.62
C PHE A 104 0.66 12.38 -3.19
N ASP A 105 0.11 12.64 -2.01
CA ASP A 105 -0.01 14.01 -1.49
C ASP A 105 1.33 14.55 -1.01
N GLU A 106 2.17 13.70 -0.43
CA GLU A 106 3.35 14.14 0.31
C GLU A 106 4.64 14.12 -0.50
N ARG A 107 4.75 13.19 -1.43
CA ARG A 107 6.00 13.05 -2.19
C ARG A 107 6.11 14.12 -3.25
N PRO A 108 7.31 14.68 -3.45
CA PRO A 108 7.47 15.91 -4.24
C PRO A 108 7.25 15.74 -5.75
N ASN A 109 7.40 14.51 -6.26
CA ASN A 109 7.27 14.28 -7.70
C ASN A 109 6.99 12.80 -7.95
N PRO A 110 6.52 12.46 -9.17
CA PRO A 110 6.18 11.07 -9.49
C PRO A 110 7.34 10.08 -9.38
N GLY A 111 8.57 10.52 -9.65
CA GLY A 111 9.73 9.63 -9.51
C GLY A 111 9.93 9.15 -8.08
N ALA A 112 9.54 9.95 -7.10
CA ALA A 112 9.66 9.57 -5.69
C ALA A 112 8.71 8.43 -5.32
N MET A 113 7.73 8.12 -6.17
CA MET A 113 6.83 6.98 -5.93
C MET A 113 7.50 5.63 -6.14
N SER A 114 8.72 5.60 -6.64
CA SER A 114 9.46 4.33 -6.79
C SER A 114 9.85 3.71 -5.45
N ALA A 115 9.90 4.50 -4.39
CA ALA A 115 10.19 3.99 -3.05
C ALA A 115 8.93 3.35 -2.45
N ASP A 116 9.13 2.26 -1.69
CA ASP A 116 8.02 1.59 -1.02
C ASP A 116 7.27 2.54 -0.11
N VAL A 117 5.96 2.32 0.01
CA VAL A 117 5.10 3.04 0.95
C VAL A 117 4.96 2.16 2.18
N LEU A 118 5.40 2.67 3.32
CA LEU A 118 5.38 1.89 4.56
C LEU A 118 4.17 2.29 5.40
N VAL A 119 3.43 1.29 5.86
CA VAL A 119 2.31 1.49 6.78
C VAL A 119 2.77 1.10 8.19
N ARG A 120 2.83 2.07 9.08
CA ARG A 120 3.26 1.88 10.47
C ARG A 120 2.07 1.91 11.41
N ALA A 121 2.29 1.50 12.67
CA ALA A 121 1.20 1.44 13.65
C ALA A 121 0.47 2.79 13.80
N ALA A 122 1.21 3.89 13.83
CA ALA A 122 0.60 5.22 13.93
C ALA A 122 -0.25 5.55 12.70
N ASP A 123 0.18 5.07 11.53
CA ASP A 123 -0.58 5.28 10.28
C ASP A 123 -1.90 4.51 10.30
N VAL A 124 -1.88 3.28 10.82
CA VAL A 124 -3.08 2.45 10.90
C VAL A 124 -4.14 3.16 11.74
N GLU A 125 -3.76 3.65 12.91
CA GLU A 125 -4.69 4.35 13.81
C GLU A 125 -5.29 5.58 13.12
N ALA A 126 -4.44 6.42 12.54
CA ALA A 126 -4.88 7.65 11.90
C ALA A 126 -5.80 7.38 10.70
N ILE A 127 -5.44 6.40 9.89
CA ILE A 127 -6.21 6.05 8.70
C ILE A 127 -7.59 5.50 9.09
N LEU A 128 -7.64 4.61 10.08
CA LEU A 128 -8.91 4.02 10.48
C LEU A 128 -9.84 5.04 11.13
N ILE A 129 -9.28 5.98 11.90
CA ILE A 129 -10.07 7.08 12.41
C ILE A 129 -10.67 7.89 11.24
N ALA A 130 -9.86 8.23 10.26
CA ALA A 130 -10.32 9.00 9.10
C ALA A 130 -11.39 8.26 8.31
N LEU A 131 -11.34 6.93 8.28
CA LEU A 131 -12.33 6.11 7.59
C LEU A 131 -13.58 5.84 8.45
N GLY A 132 -13.57 6.26 9.72
CA GLY A 132 -14.69 6.02 10.61
C GLY A 132 -14.79 4.58 11.11
N ILE A 133 -13.69 3.86 11.12
CA ILE A 133 -13.63 2.47 11.56
C ILE A 133 -13.09 2.42 12.98
N GLU A 134 -13.82 1.74 13.86
CA GLU A 134 -13.41 1.61 15.26
C GLU A 134 -13.28 0.16 15.69
#